data_5a05f17145904b02386f16d5aa60cee2
#
_entry.id   5a05f17145904b02386f16d5aa60cee2
#
_cell.length_a   1.000
_cell.length_b   1.000
_cell.length_c   1.000
_cell.angle_alpha   90.00
_cell.angle_beta   90.00
_cell.angle_gamma   90.00
#
_symmetry.space_group_name_H-M   'P 1'
#
loop_
_entity.id
_entity.type
_entity.pdbx_description
1 polymer ?
#
loop_
_entity_poly.entity_id
_entity_poly.type
_entity_poly.pdbx_seq_one_letter_code
_entity_poly.pdbx_strand_id
1 'polypeptide(L)'
;MPSVIEFEQGLWQWVQRHPDWSAAEDWDPLVAATVASGAGATLVIDPLLPEPASDRSWVLARVAEEAHRGGPVAVIVTRPDHERDAEQVARHFDAAIWADPAADLAAPGARHDLAAAPLPAGALAIEDGRGRHDSVLYLPAHQAVVAGDVLVRDESGDLRVRPSDDHADIVLPRLMRLLAHPIRHVLIGHGPPRPGDSARELRAALEREPWAPGEPPAD
;
A
#
# COMPACT_ATOMS: atom_id res chain seq x y z
N MET A 1 18.58 5.48 10.06
CA MET A 1 17.36 4.65 10.28
C MET A 1 16.27 5.18 9.39
N PRO A 2 15.48 4.33 8.73
CA PRO A 2 14.35 4.78 7.93
C PRO A 2 13.35 5.53 8.81
N SER A 3 12.60 6.43 8.20
CA SER A 3 11.47 7.07 8.90
C SER A 3 10.38 6.03 9.10
N VAL A 4 9.97 5.79 10.34
CA VAL A 4 8.93 4.81 10.68
C VAL A 4 7.78 5.52 11.37
N ILE A 5 6.57 5.18 10.94
CA ILE A 5 5.34 5.68 11.52
C ILE A 5 4.50 4.49 11.96
N GLU A 6 4.16 4.45 13.23
CA GLU A 6 3.29 3.46 13.82
C GLU A 6 1.89 4.04 13.98
N PHE A 7 0.90 3.37 13.43
CA PHE A 7 -0.51 3.76 13.50
C PHE A 7 -1.18 3.14 14.73
N GLU A 8 -0.88 1.88 14.96
CA GLU A 8 -1.25 1.11 16.13
C GLU A 8 -0.36 -0.13 16.22
N GLN A 9 -0.47 -0.91 17.29
CA GLN A 9 0.29 -2.14 17.44
C GLN A 9 0.05 -3.08 16.26
N GLY A 10 1.12 -3.49 15.59
CA GLY A 10 1.07 -4.36 14.43
C GLY A 10 0.74 -3.67 13.10
N LEU A 11 0.47 -2.36 13.10
CA LEU A 11 0.25 -1.59 11.87
C LEU A 11 1.21 -0.40 11.80
N TRP A 12 2.15 -0.45 10.87
CA TRP A 12 3.14 0.60 10.68
C TRP A 12 3.65 0.69 9.25
N GLN A 13 4.25 1.82 8.90
CA GLN A 13 4.92 2.05 7.63
C GLN A 13 6.36 2.47 7.87
N TRP A 14 7.26 2.07 6.95
CA TRP A 14 8.53 2.75 6.78
C TRP A 14 8.52 3.52 5.47
N VAL A 15 9.15 4.68 5.50
CA VAL A 15 9.16 5.64 4.40
C VAL A 15 10.58 5.94 4.04
N GLN A 16 10.82 6.01 2.74
CA GLN A 16 12.11 6.39 2.20
C GLN A 16 11.97 7.02 0.82
N ARG A 17 13.04 7.66 0.36
CA ARG A 17 13.12 8.14 -1.00
C ARG A 17 13.28 6.95 -1.96
N HIS A 18 12.51 6.95 -3.03
CA HIS A 18 12.67 5.96 -4.09
C HIS A 18 14.01 6.17 -4.82
N PRO A 19 14.84 5.12 -5.01
CA PRO A 19 16.17 5.27 -5.61
C PRO A 19 16.11 5.81 -7.04
N ASP A 20 15.12 5.41 -7.82
CA ASP A 20 14.98 5.78 -9.23
C ASP A 20 14.24 7.12 -9.43
N TRP A 21 13.82 7.77 -8.35
CA TRP A 21 13.10 9.04 -8.47
C TRP A 21 14.01 10.16 -8.98
N SER A 22 13.52 10.92 -9.95
CA SER A 22 14.14 12.14 -10.47
C SER A 22 13.18 13.32 -10.38
N ALA A 23 13.71 14.53 -10.52
CA ALA A 23 12.88 15.74 -10.49
C ALA A 23 11.97 15.92 -11.73
N ALA A 24 12.04 15.00 -12.68
CA ALA A 24 11.17 14.97 -13.85
C ALA A 24 9.90 14.11 -13.62
N GLU A 25 9.85 13.38 -12.50
CA GLU A 25 8.72 12.55 -12.15
C GLU A 25 7.55 13.38 -11.60
N ASP A 26 6.33 12.91 -11.87
CA ASP A 26 5.07 13.52 -11.42
C ASP A 26 4.53 12.95 -10.10
N TRP A 27 5.37 12.22 -9.34
CA TRP A 27 5.01 11.60 -8.07
C TRP A 27 5.97 12.00 -6.94
N ASP A 28 5.52 11.89 -5.69
CA ASP A 28 6.31 12.25 -4.51
C ASP A 28 7.53 11.31 -4.36
N PRO A 29 8.75 11.85 -4.14
CA PRO A 29 9.95 11.05 -3.94
C PRO A 29 9.89 10.08 -2.76
N LEU A 30 9.04 10.34 -1.80
CA LEU A 30 8.88 9.49 -0.64
C LEU A 30 7.85 8.41 -0.93
N VAL A 31 8.26 7.16 -0.73
CA VAL A 31 7.40 6.00 -0.86
C VAL A 31 7.32 5.25 0.45
N ALA A 32 6.16 4.69 0.71
CA ALA A 32 5.87 3.95 1.91
C ALA A 32 5.68 2.46 1.61
N ALA A 33 6.28 1.62 2.45
CA ALA A 33 5.94 0.21 2.54
C ALA A 33 5.20 -0.05 3.85
N THR A 34 4.20 -0.92 3.83
CA THR A 34 3.31 -1.15 4.96
C THR A 34 3.52 -2.53 5.58
N VAL A 35 3.51 -2.61 6.89
CA VAL A 35 3.41 -3.86 7.65
C VAL A 35 2.10 -3.88 8.43
N ALA A 36 1.40 -5.01 8.32
CA ALA A 36 0.18 -5.25 9.08
C ALA A 36 0.19 -6.67 9.64
N SER A 37 0.23 -6.81 10.96
CA SER A 37 0.26 -8.12 11.62
C SER A 37 -1.02 -8.37 12.41
N GLY A 38 -1.60 -9.55 12.22
CA GLY A 38 -2.82 -9.95 12.91
C GLY A 38 -3.58 -11.03 12.13
N ALA A 39 -4.62 -11.58 12.74
CA ALA A 39 -5.45 -12.62 12.13
C ALA A 39 -4.65 -13.80 11.55
N GLY A 40 -3.51 -14.15 12.17
CA GLY A 40 -2.72 -15.34 11.82
C GLY A 40 -1.71 -15.14 10.70
N ALA A 41 -1.45 -13.92 10.25
CA ALA A 41 -0.38 -13.61 9.29
C ALA A 41 0.20 -12.21 9.52
N THR A 42 1.40 -11.98 8.98
CA THR A 42 2.05 -10.66 8.91
C THR A 42 2.23 -10.29 7.45
N LEU A 43 1.51 -9.26 7.02
CA LEU A 43 1.56 -8.75 5.66
C LEU A 43 2.70 -7.73 5.53
N VAL A 44 3.50 -7.86 4.48
CA VAL A 44 4.46 -6.85 4.05
C VAL A 44 4.03 -6.39 2.65
N ILE A 45 3.58 -5.14 2.56
CA ILE A 45 2.90 -4.62 1.38
C ILE A 45 3.80 -3.59 0.69
N ASP A 46 4.04 -3.78 -0.61
CA ASP A 46 4.87 -2.95 -1.49
C ASP A 46 6.26 -2.66 -0.91
N PRO A 47 7.02 -3.69 -0.48
CA PRO A 47 8.27 -3.47 0.23
C PRO A 47 9.34 -2.85 -0.65
N LEU A 48 9.89 -1.71 -0.21
CA LEU A 48 11.13 -1.13 -0.70
C LEU A 48 12.11 -1.08 0.48
N LEU A 49 13.15 -1.89 0.44
CA LEU A 49 14.11 -1.99 1.54
C LEU A 49 15.09 -0.82 1.54
N PRO A 50 15.48 -0.32 2.72
CA PRO A 50 16.50 0.73 2.80
C PRO A 50 17.85 0.28 2.21
N GLU A 51 18.51 1.17 1.47
CA GLU A 51 19.84 0.89 0.91
C GLU A 51 20.92 0.63 1.98
N PRO A 52 21.03 1.42 3.06
CA PRO A 52 21.99 1.11 4.11
C PRO A 52 21.71 -0.25 4.74
N ALA A 53 22.67 -1.15 4.70
CA ALA A 53 22.53 -2.53 5.21
C ALA A 53 22.07 -2.60 6.67
N SER A 54 22.48 -1.63 7.49
CA SER A 54 22.05 -1.51 8.88
C SER A 54 20.54 -1.25 9.00
N ASP A 55 20.03 -0.35 8.16
CA ASP A 55 18.64 0.04 8.16
C ASP A 55 17.77 -1.07 7.58
N ARG A 56 18.24 -1.74 6.52
CA ARG A 56 17.62 -2.96 5.98
C ARG A 56 17.50 -4.05 7.04
N SER A 57 18.61 -4.34 7.73
CA SER A 57 18.61 -5.35 8.80
C SER A 57 17.64 -4.99 9.91
N TRP A 58 17.56 -3.72 10.26
CA TRP A 58 16.62 -3.25 11.28
C TRP A 58 15.15 -3.44 10.84
N VAL A 59 14.80 -3.08 9.59
CA VAL A 59 13.44 -3.31 9.06
C VAL A 59 13.08 -4.79 9.08
N LEU A 60 13.97 -5.65 8.55
CA LEU A 60 13.73 -7.09 8.51
C LEU A 60 13.60 -7.70 9.92
N ALA A 61 14.41 -7.26 10.88
CA ALA A 61 14.30 -7.70 12.26
C ALA A 61 12.96 -7.30 12.89
N ARG A 62 12.50 -6.07 12.63
CA ARG A 62 11.19 -5.60 13.11
C ARG A 62 10.03 -6.38 12.47
N VAL A 63 10.10 -6.68 11.17
CA VAL A 63 9.12 -7.57 10.52
C VAL A 63 9.13 -8.97 11.14
N ALA A 64 10.30 -9.52 11.47
CA ALA A 64 10.42 -10.81 12.16
C ALA A 64 9.77 -10.79 13.55
N GLU A 65 9.90 -9.70 14.30
CA GLU A 65 9.21 -9.52 15.59
C GLU A 65 7.68 -9.49 15.40
N GLU A 66 7.18 -8.82 14.37
CA GLU A 66 5.74 -8.84 14.03
C GLU A 66 5.29 -10.25 13.65
N ALA A 67 6.06 -10.96 12.83
CA ALA A 67 5.76 -12.33 12.43
C ALA A 67 5.72 -13.29 13.61
N HIS A 68 6.57 -13.09 14.59
CA HIS A 68 6.54 -13.88 15.84
C HIS A 68 5.23 -13.71 16.61
N ARG A 69 4.61 -12.53 16.55
CA ARG A 69 3.34 -12.21 17.21
C ARG A 69 2.11 -12.51 16.36
N GLY A 70 2.18 -12.17 15.08
CA GLY A 70 1.04 -12.15 14.17
C GLY A 70 0.87 -13.37 13.27
N GLY A 71 1.92 -14.18 13.12
CA GLY A 71 1.95 -15.33 12.22
C GLY A 71 2.88 -15.14 11.01
N PRO A 72 3.00 -16.15 10.13
CA PRO A 72 3.96 -16.15 9.03
C PRO A 72 3.84 -14.92 8.14
N VAL A 73 4.98 -14.54 7.55
CA VAL A 73 5.03 -13.42 6.61
C VAL A 73 4.37 -13.79 5.28
N ALA A 74 3.63 -12.85 4.74
CA ALA A 74 3.10 -12.86 3.38
C ALA A 74 3.44 -11.53 2.72
N VAL A 75 3.94 -11.55 1.49
CA VAL A 75 4.25 -10.34 0.73
C VAL A 75 3.09 -10.04 -0.21
N ILE A 76 2.66 -8.78 -0.23
CA ILE A 76 1.62 -8.31 -1.15
C ILE A 76 2.21 -7.20 -2.02
N VAL A 77 1.98 -7.31 -3.32
CA VAL A 77 2.32 -6.29 -4.32
C VAL A 77 1.01 -5.76 -4.87
N THR A 78 0.70 -4.49 -4.57
CA THR A 78 -0.60 -3.89 -4.91
C THR A 78 -0.70 -3.49 -6.38
N ARG A 79 0.44 -3.39 -7.07
CA ARG A 79 0.54 -2.96 -8.45
C ARG A 79 1.74 -3.63 -9.12
N PRO A 80 1.69 -3.98 -10.42
CA PRO A 80 2.80 -4.69 -11.09
C PRO A 80 4.17 -4.02 -11.00
N ASP A 81 4.22 -2.68 -11.01
CA ASP A 81 5.47 -1.91 -10.89
C ASP A 81 5.88 -1.59 -9.44
N HIS A 82 5.16 -2.14 -8.45
CA HIS A 82 5.52 -2.10 -7.03
C HIS A 82 6.21 -3.38 -6.54
N GLU A 83 6.71 -4.21 -7.44
CA GLU A 83 7.48 -5.42 -7.09
C GLU A 83 8.73 -5.12 -6.27
N ARG A 84 9.43 -4.02 -6.56
CA ARG A 84 10.52 -3.47 -5.75
C ARG A 84 11.40 -4.58 -5.12
N ASP A 85 11.43 -4.66 -3.78
CA ASP A 85 12.16 -5.70 -3.04
C ASP A 85 11.27 -6.88 -2.57
N ALA A 86 10.09 -7.07 -3.18
CA ALA A 86 9.15 -8.13 -2.79
C ALA A 86 9.79 -9.52 -2.79
N GLU A 87 10.59 -9.84 -3.81
CA GLU A 87 11.30 -11.12 -3.89
C GLU A 87 12.37 -11.27 -2.82
N GLN A 88 13.06 -10.18 -2.47
CA GLN A 88 14.09 -10.21 -1.44
C GLN A 88 13.47 -10.47 -0.08
N VAL A 89 12.33 -9.81 0.22
CA VAL A 89 11.59 -10.02 1.46
C VAL A 89 11.01 -11.43 1.50
N ALA A 90 10.40 -11.88 0.41
CA ALA A 90 9.83 -13.24 0.32
C ALA A 90 10.91 -14.31 0.54
N ARG A 91 12.07 -14.14 -0.08
CA ARG A 91 13.20 -15.06 0.09
C ARG A 91 13.74 -15.06 1.52
N HIS A 92 13.79 -13.90 2.18
CA HIS A 92 14.29 -13.77 3.56
C HIS A 92 13.41 -14.50 4.57
N PHE A 93 12.08 -14.48 4.37
CA PHE A 93 11.10 -15.05 5.28
C PHE A 93 10.51 -16.39 4.82
N ASP A 94 10.97 -16.96 3.70
CA ASP A 94 10.32 -18.12 3.05
C ASP A 94 8.82 -17.87 2.84
N ALA A 95 8.48 -16.68 2.37
CA ALA A 95 7.10 -16.19 2.26
C ALA A 95 6.55 -16.35 0.85
N ALA A 96 5.25 -16.58 0.72
CA ALA A 96 4.55 -16.47 -0.54
C ALA A 96 4.30 -15.00 -0.92
N ILE A 97 4.15 -14.75 -2.24
CA ILE A 97 3.83 -13.44 -2.79
C ILE A 97 2.43 -13.47 -3.40
N TRP A 98 1.63 -12.48 -3.06
CA TRP A 98 0.36 -12.16 -3.71
C TRP A 98 0.55 -10.94 -4.58
N ALA A 99 0.35 -11.08 -5.89
CA ALA A 99 0.53 -10.03 -6.87
C ALA A 99 -0.38 -10.25 -8.06
N ASP A 100 -0.61 -9.21 -8.86
CA ASP A 100 -1.22 -9.38 -10.17
C ASP A 100 -0.37 -10.31 -11.04
N PRO A 101 -0.97 -11.19 -11.86
CA PRO A 101 -0.23 -12.03 -12.79
C PRO A 101 0.68 -11.29 -13.78
N ALA A 102 0.39 -10.01 -14.05
CA ALA A 102 1.20 -9.16 -14.93
C ALA A 102 2.50 -8.65 -14.28
N ALA A 103 2.65 -8.76 -12.94
CA ALA A 103 3.89 -8.38 -12.27
C ALA A 103 5.07 -9.28 -12.70
N ASP A 104 6.22 -8.68 -13.00
CA ASP A 104 7.43 -9.40 -13.44
C ASP A 104 8.23 -9.88 -12.22
N LEU A 105 7.72 -10.90 -11.56
CA LEU A 105 8.32 -11.49 -10.37
C LEU A 105 8.89 -12.87 -10.66
N ALA A 106 10.19 -13.04 -10.47
CA ALA A 106 10.88 -14.33 -10.49
C ALA A 106 10.88 -14.97 -9.10
N ALA A 107 9.73 -15.03 -8.45
CA ALA A 107 9.62 -15.41 -7.05
C ALA A 107 10.14 -16.83 -6.78
N PRO A 108 10.99 -17.01 -5.78
CA PRO A 108 11.51 -18.32 -5.39
C PRO A 108 10.47 -19.19 -4.66
N GLY A 109 9.31 -18.62 -4.29
CA GLY A 109 8.25 -19.29 -3.51
C GLY A 109 6.93 -19.38 -4.24
N ALA A 110 5.87 -19.70 -3.50
CA ALA A 110 4.51 -19.73 -4.03
C ALA A 110 4.07 -18.30 -4.42
N ARG A 111 3.61 -18.19 -5.66
CA ARG A 111 2.98 -16.96 -6.16
C ARG A 111 1.48 -17.17 -6.27
N HIS A 112 0.73 -16.22 -5.79
CA HIS A 112 -0.72 -16.24 -5.83
C HIS A 112 -1.22 -14.98 -6.56
N ASP A 113 -2.31 -15.15 -7.29
CA ASP A 113 -3.03 -14.01 -7.87
C ASP A 113 -3.69 -13.21 -6.75
N LEU A 114 -3.42 -11.90 -6.71
CA LEU A 114 -3.96 -10.99 -5.71
C LEU A 114 -5.49 -10.90 -5.76
N ALA A 115 -6.08 -11.08 -6.94
CA ALA A 115 -7.53 -11.10 -7.12
C ALA A 115 -8.16 -12.44 -6.67
N ALA A 116 -7.35 -13.49 -6.47
CA ALA A 116 -7.84 -14.78 -6.01
C ALA A 116 -7.98 -14.78 -4.48
N ALA A 117 -9.18 -14.92 -4.01
CA ALA A 117 -9.46 -15.08 -2.58
C ALA A 117 -9.19 -16.53 -2.10
N PRO A 118 -8.86 -16.72 -0.80
CA PRO A 118 -8.73 -15.72 0.25
C PRO A 118 -7.31 -15.16 0.36
N LEU A 119 -7.20 -13.89 0.68
CA LEU A 119 -5.92 -13.27 1.04
C LEU A 119 -5.54 -13.60 2.50
N PRO A 120 -4.24 -13.62 2.83
CA PRO A 120 -3.78 -13.82 4.21
C PRO A 120 -4.29 -12.70 5.13
N ALA A 121 -4.39 -13.00 6.41
CA ALA A 121 -4.94 -12.12 7.45
C ALA A 121 -6.39 -11.64 7.18
N GLY A 122 -7.12 -12.31 6.28
CA GLY A 122 -8.47 -11.91 5.88
C GLY A 122 -8.52 -10.58 5.13
N ALA A 123 -7.40 -10.13 4.57
CA ALA A 123 -7.35 -8.92 3.74
C ALA A 123 -8.28 -9.05 2.52
N LEU A 124 -8.82 -7.93 2.08
CA LEU A 124 -9.65 -7.86 0.88
C LEU A 124 -8.94 -6.97 -0.15
N ALA A 125 -8.75 -7.47 -1.35
CA ALA A 125 -8.27 -6.66 -2.47
C ALA A 125 -9.45 -6.12 -3.27
N ILE A 126 -9.42 -4.84 -3.59
CA ILE A 126 -10.38 -4.16 -4.45
C ILE A 126 -9.57 -3.55 -5.60
N GLU A 127 -9.67 -4.14 -6.78
CA GLU A 127 -9.09 -3.55 -7.98
C GLU A 127 -9.74 -2.20 -8.27
N ASP A 128 -8.96 -1.20 -8.56
CA ASP A 128 -9.46 0.13 -8.87
C ASP A 128 -10.11 0.21 -10.27
N GLY A 129 -9.76 -0.71 -11.15
CA GLY A 129 -10.35 -0.84 -12.49
C GLY A 129 -9.74 0.06 -13.55
N ARG A 130 -8.66 0.78 -13.25
CA ARG A 130 -7.98 1.67 -14.21
C ARG A 130 -7.19 0.94 -15.32
N GLY A 131 -7.30 -0.38 -15.38
CA GLY A 131 -6.55 -1.19 -16.35
C GLY A 131 -5.04 -1.25 -16.08
N ARG A 132 -4.60 -0.70 -14.95
CA ARG A 132 -3.20 -0.74 -14.47
C ARG A 132 -2.98 -1.81 -13.41
N HIS A 133 -4.00 -2.62 -13.14
CA HIS A 133 -3.97 -3.67 -12.12
C HIS A 133 -3.64 -3.15 -10.71
N ASP A 134 -4.04 -1.90 -10.40
CA ASP A 134 -3.89 -1.31 -9.08
C ASP A 134 -4.93 -1.90 -8.13
N SER A 135 -4.48 -2.30 -6.96
CA SER A 135 -5.35 -2.84 -5.93
C SER A 135 -5.28 -2.02 -4.65
N VAL A 136 -6.44 -1.68 -4.13
CA VAL A 136 -6.59 -1.14 -2.78
C VAL A 136 -6.89 -2.29 -1.84
N LEU A 137 -6.17 -2.36 -0.72
CA LEU A 137 -6.39 -3.39 0.28
C LEU A 137 -7.21 -2.84 1.44
N TYR A 138 -8.17 -3.62 1.90
CA TYR A 138 -8.79 -3.43 3.20
C TYR A 138 -8.28 -4.49 4.18
N LEU A 139 -7.81 -4.06 5.33
CA LEU A 139 -7.24 -4.89 6.40
C LEU A 139 -8.21 -4.93 7.60
N PRO A 140 -9.05 -5.97 7.74
CA PRO A 140 -10.12 -5.99 8.75
C PRO A 140 -9.60 -5.90 10.19
N ALA A 141 -8.48 -6.57 10.50
CA ALA A 141 -7.91 -6.59 11.85
C ALA A 141 -7.54 -5.18 12.36
N HIS A 142 -7.18 -4.27 11.45
CA HIS A 142 -6.77 -2.90 11.74
C HIS A 142 -7.82 -1.87 11.32
N GLN A 143 -8.91 -2.29 10.68
CA GLN A 143 -9.87 -1.39 10.07
C GLN A 143 -9.15 -0.36 9.17
N ALA A 144 -8.17 -0.84 8.39
CA ALA A 144 -7.27 0.00 7.62
C ALA A 144 -7.43 -0.21 6.12
N VAL A 145 -7.28 0.87 5.37
CA VAL A 145 -7.18 0.88 3.91
C VAL A 145 -5.73 1.15 3.54
N VAL A 146 -5.13 0.29 2.71
CA VAL A 146 -3.84 0.55 2.07
C VAL A 146 -4.10 0.82 0.60
N ALA A 147 -3.85 2.04 0.19
CA ALA A 147 -4.39 2.57 -1.06
C ALA A 147 -3.43 2.48 -2.27
N GLY A 148 -2.19 2.00 -2.08
CA GLY A 148 -1.20 2.04 -3.15
C GLY A 148 -1.08 3.44 -3.75
N ASP A 149 -1.21 3.53 -5.07
CA ASP A 149 -1.17 4.79 -5.83
C ASP A 149 -2.55 5.39 -6.12
N VAL A 150 -3.62 4.74 -5.70
CA VAL A 150 -4.98 5.17 -6.02
C VAL A 150 -5.35 6.45 -5.28
N LEU A 151 -4.85 6.59 -4.05
CA LEU A 151 -5.03 7.79 -3.24
C LEU A 151 -3.70 8.50 -3.05
N VAL A 152 -3.73 9.80 -3.21
CA VAL A 152 -2.59 10.72 -3.06
C VAL A 152 -3.00 11.91 -2.19
N ARG A 153 -2.02 12.74 -1.81
CA ARG A 153 -2.32 14.03 -1.17
C ARG A 153 -2.07 15.16 -2.14
N ASP A 154 -3.01 16.11 -2.16
CA ASP A 154 -2.81 17.37 -2.87
C ASP A 154 -1.85 18.30 -2.11
N GLU A 155 -1.58 19.47 -2.67
CA GLU A 155 -0.68 20.48 -2.08
C GLU A 155 -1.14 21.00 -0.71
N SER A 156 -2.44 20.98 -0.43
CA SER A 156 -3.00 21.31 0.88
C SER A 156 -2.84 20.18 1.89
N GLY A 157 -2.47 19.01 1.41
CA GLY A 157 -2.34 17.77 2.17
C GLY A 157 -3.65 17.02 2.34
N ASP A 158 -4.70 17.41 1.64
CA ASP A 158 -5.96 16.70 1.60
C ASP A 158 -5.85 15.41 0.77
N LEU A 159 -6.57 14.38 1.20
CA LEU A 159 -6.62 13.11 0.47
C LEU A 159 -7.45 13.28 -0.80
N ARG A 160 -6.95 12.74 -1.92
CA ARG A 160 -7.56 12.82 -3.25
C ARG A 160 -7.43 11.49 -3.97
N VAL A 161 -8.35 11.23 -4.90
CA VAL A 161 -8.23 10.11 -5.84
C VAL A 161 -7.37 10.56 -7.02
N ARG A 162 -6.43 9.73 -7.46
CA ARG A 162 -5.66 9.99 -8.69
C ARG A 162 -6.58 9.96 -9.91
N PRO A 163 -6.35 10.83 -10.91
CA PRO A 163 -7.16 10.89 -12.13
C PRO A 163 -7.10 9.58 -12.91
N SER A 164 -8.23 9.28 -13.56
CA SER A 164 -8.36 8.19 -14.53
C SER A 164 -9.47 8.53 -15.50
N ASP A 165 -9.33 8.13 -16.75
CA ASP A 165 -10.36 8.31 -17.78
C ASP A 165 -11.69 7.64 -17.39
N ASP A 166 -11.61 6.54 -16.64
CA ASP A 166 -12.74 5.76 -16.15
C ASP A 166 -13.16 6.11 -14.71
N HIS A 167 -12.77 7.30 -14.22
CA HIS A 167 -12.94 7.66 -12.80
C HIS A 167 -14.39 7.51 -12.31
N ALA A 168 -15.33 8.16 -13.00
CA ALA A 168 -16.74 8.18 -12.57
C ALA A 168 -17.43 6.82 -12.71
N ASP A 169 -17.14 6.11 -13.78
CA ASP A 169 -17.88 4.90 -14.16
C ASP A 169 -17.31 3.63 -13.53
N ILE A 170 -16.01 3.60 -13.24
CA ILE A 170 -15.33 2.39 -12.77
C ILE A 170 -14.66 2.61 -11.42
N VAL A 171 -13.73 3.58 -11.32
CA VAL A 171 -12.86 3.74 -10.13
C VAL A 171 -13.69 4.13 -8.92
N LEU A 172 -14.47 5.19 -9.00
CA LEU A 172 -15.25 5.70 -7.89
C LEU A 172 -16.25 4.67 -7.34
N PRO A 173 -17.07 3.98 -8.15
CA PRO A 173 -17.98 2.94 -7.66
C PRO A 173 -17.25 1.79 -6.94
N ARG A 174 -16.04 1.44 -7.36
CA ARG A 174 -15.24 0.39 -6.71
C ARG A 174 -14.71 0.87 -5.36
N LEU A 175 -14.14 2.08 -5.29
CA LEU A 175 -13.64 2.65 -4.04
C LEU A 175 -14.75 2.92 -3.02
N MET A 176 -15.95 3.28 -3.48
CA MET A 176 -17.12 3.46 -2.61
C MET A 176 -17.46 2.21 -1.80
N ARG A 177 -17.11 1.01 -2.27
CA ARG A 177 -17.30 -0.24 -1.53
C ARG A 177 -16.53 -0.27 -0.21
N LEU A 178 -15.40 0.43 -0.13
CA LEU A 178 -14.62 0.56 1.10
C LEU A 178 -15.44 1.16 2.23
N LEU A 179 -16.34 2.11 1.91
CA LEU A 179 -17.18 2.79 2.90
C LEU A 179 -18.24 1.89 3.57
N ALA A 180 -18.41 0.65 3.07
CA ALA A 180 -19.22 -0.36 3.74
C ALA A 180 -18.49 -1.01 4.94
N HIS A 181 -17.19 -0.78 5.07
CA HIS A 181 -16.37 -1.31 6.15
C HIS A 181 -16.06 -0.23 7.20
N PRO A 182 -15.83 -0.61 8.47
CA PRO A 182 -15.27 0.32 9.45
C PRO A 182 -13.85 0.71 9.05
N ILE A 183 -13.54 2.00 8.96
CA ILE A 183 -12.22 2.52 8.58
C ILE A 183 -11.71 3.45 9.67
N ARG A 184 -10.56 3.10 10.25
CA ARG A 184 -9.84 3.90 11.24
C ARG A 184 -8.60 4.54 10.65
N HIS A 185 -7.95 3.86 9.69
CA HIS A 185 -6.69 4.29 9.09
C HIS A 185 -6.79 4.23 7.57
N VAL A 186 -6.21 5.23 6.90
CA VAL A 186 -5.98 5.23 5.46
C VAL A 186 -4.48 5.45 5.24
N LEU A 187 -3.83 4.47 4.64
CA LEU A 187 -2.40 4.43 4.38
C LEU A 187 -2.16 4.59 2.89
N ILE A 188 -1.38 5.59 2.51
CA ILE A 188 -1.02 5.88 1.12
C ILE A 188 0.37 5.37 0.79
N GLY A 189 0.62 5.08 -0.49
CA GLY A 189 1.91 4.58 -1.00
C GLY A 189 2.94 5.69 -1.23
N HIS A 190 2.50 6.92 -1.49
CA HIS A 190 3.36 8.07 -1.81
C HIS A 190 3.14 9.23 -0.88
N GLY A 191 4.25 9.95 -0.56
CA GLY A 191 4.24 11.08 0.35
C GLY A 191 4.32 10.68 1.83
N PRO A 192 4.37 11.69 2.74
CA PRO A 192 4.49 11.44 4.16
C PRO A 192 3.19 10.86 4.73
N PRO A 193 3.24 9.69 5.40
CA PRO A 193 2.07 9.15 6.08
C PRO A 193 1.55 10.11 7.13
N ARG A 194 0.23 10.17 7.31
CA ARG A 194 -0.42 10.97 8.34
C ARG A 194 -1.30 10.07 9.21
N PRO A 195 -0.93 9.85 10.48
CA PRO A 195 -1.85 9.26 11.44
C PRO A 195 -3.11 10.13 11.58
N GLY A 196 -4.28 9.52 11.51
CA GLY A 196 -5.55 10.23 11.68
C GLY A 196 -6.40 10.33 10.41
N ASP A 197 -5.88 9.92 9.26
CA ASP A 197 -6.72 9.71 8.10
C ASP A 197 -7.74 8.61 8.41
N SER A 198 -8.98 8.88 8.09
CA SER A 198 -10.13 8.11 8.56
C SER A 198 -11.17 7.94 7.46
N ALA A 199 -12.25 7.24 7.79
CA ALA A 199 -13.42 7.13 6.92
C ALA A 199 -13.94 8.50 6.46
N ARG A 200 -13.81 9.55 7.27
CA ARG A 200 -14.25 10.90 6.91
C ARG A 200 -13.40 11.48 5.78
N GLU A 201 -12.07 11.40 5.90
CA GLU A 201 -11.15 11.89 4.87
C GLU A 201 -11.28 11.07 3.57
N LEU A 202 -11.41 9.74 3.69
CA LEU A 202 -11.66 8.91 2.52
C LEU A 202 -12.97 9.31 1.82
N ARG A 203 -14.06 9.49 2.57
CA ARG A 203 -15.33 9.95 2.00
C ARG A 203 -15.19 11.29 1.30
N ALA A 204 -14.52 12.26 1.94
CA ALA A 204 -14.28 13.57 1.34
C ALA A 204 -13.43 13.46 0.06
N ALA A 205 -12.44 12.57 0.02
CA ALA A 205 -11.64 12.32 -1.18
C ALA A 205 -12.47 11.74 -2.33
N LEU A 206 -13.42 10.84 -2.02
CA LEU A 206 -14.30 10.22 -3.02
C LEU A 206 -15.39 11.17 -3.54
N GLU A 207 -15.70 12.23 -2.82
CA GLU A 207 -16.68 13.26 -3.18
C GLU A 207 -16.05 14.44 -3.96
N ARG A 208 -14.72 14.52 -4.00
CA ARG A 208 -13.98 15.59 -4.70
C ARG A 208 -13.56 15.14 -6.09
N GLU A 209 -13.31 16.12 -6.96
CA GLU A 209 -12.68 15.86 -8.26
C GLU A 209 -11.31 15.19 -8.08
N PRO A 210 -10.94 14.25 -8.96
CA PRO A 210 -9.61 13.65 -8.96
C PRO A 210 -8.52 14.70 -9.07
N TRP A 211 -7.35 14.41 -8.54
CA TRP A 211 -6.23 15.35 -8.56
C TRP A 211 -4.90 14.61 -8.86
N ALA A 212 -4.05 15.24 -9.69
CA ALA A 212 -2.68 14.80 -9.94
C ALA A 212 -1.69 15.89 -9.53
N PRO A 213 -0.49 15.53 -9.05
CA PRO A 213 0.58 16.48 -8.80
C PRO A 213 0.90 17.32 -10.05
N GLY A 214 0.98 18.64 -9.89
CA GLY A 214 1.26 19.57 -11.00
C GLY A 214 0.04 20.04 -11.79
N GLU A 215 -1.15 19.55 -11.53
CA GLU A 215 -2.37 20.12 -12.09
C GLU A 215 -2.85 21.30 -11.23
N PRO A 216 -3.16 22.46 -11.86
CA PRO A 216 -3.78 23.56 -11.12
C PRO A 216 -5.15 23.11 -10.58
N PRO A 217 -5.59 23.63 -9.42
CA PRO A 217 -6.93 23.35 -8.92
C PRO A 217 -7.96 23.73 -9.99
N ALA A 218 -8.95 22.86 -10.18
CA ALA A 218 -10.10 23.19 -11.04
C ALA A 218 -10.84 24.40 -10.42
N ASP A 219 -11.10 25.43 -11.24
CA ASP A 219 -11.81 26.66 -10.86
C ASP A 219 -13.26 26.40 -10.41
#